data_35cff475f6709f47a6ef62fc3ff644e1
#
_entry.id   35cff475f6709f47a6ef62fc3ff644e1
#
_cell.length_a   1.000
_cell.length_b   1.000
_cell.length_c   1.000
_cell.angle_alpha   90.00
_cell.angle_beta   90.00
_cell.angle_gamma   90.00
#
_symmetry.space_group_name_H-M   'P 1'
#
loop_
_entity.id
_entity.type
_entity.pdbx_description
1 polymer ?
#
loop_
_entity_poly.entity_id
_entity_poly.type
_entity_poly.pdbx_seq_one_letter_code
_entity_poly.pdbx_strand_id
1 'polypeptide(L)'
;MTRWGLIGASTIAREWVIGAIRATGGEVVSVMSTNAERGRDYAQANGIAKSVTSLEDITGDAGIDAVYISTTNELHVEQAIAAAKAGKHVLCEKP
;
A
#
# COMPACT_ATOMS: atom_id res chain seq x y z
N MET A 1 -14.75 7.54 -4.23
CA MET A 1 -14.07 6.63 -3.29
C MET A 1 -12.59 6.55 -3.64
N THR A 2 -11.71 6.73 -2.67
CA THR A 2 -10.26 6.62 -2.91
C THR A 2 -9.84 5.16 -2.81
N ARG A 3 -9.09 4.70 -3.79
CA ARG A 3 -8.57 3.33 -3.82
C ARG A 3 -7.09 3.36 -3.46
N TRP A 4 -6.75 2.62 -2.44
CA TRP A 4 -5.42 2.65 -1.82
C TRP A 4 -4.61 1.40 -2.14
N GLY A 5 -3.31 1.61 -2.35
CA GLY A 5 -2.32 0.55 -2.36
C GLY A 5 -1.43 0.67 -1.14
N LEU A 6 -1.12 -0.45 -0.51
CA LEU A 6 -0.18 -0.50 0.61
C LEU A 6 1.19 -0.91 0.09
N ILE A 7 2.20 -0.10 0.37
CA ILE A 7 3.58 -0.45 0.08
C ILE A 7 4.21 -0.90 1.40
N GLY A 8 4.30 -2.20 1.57
CA GLY A 8 4.73 -2.86 2.79
C GLY A 8 3.57 -3.51 3.54
N ALA A 9 3.75 -4.77 3.93
CA ALA A 9 2.78 -5.54 4.71
C ALA A 9 3.11 -5.37 6.19
N SER A 10 2.70 -4.24 6.78
CA SER A 10 3.12 -3.86 8.12
C SER A 10 2.03 -4.09 9.17
N THR A 11 2.45 -4.27 10.41
CA THR A 11 1.54 -4.40 11.56
C THR A 11 0.77 -3.09 11.79
N ILE A 12 1.43 -1.95 11.66
CA ILE A 12 0.80 -0.64 11.85
C ILE A 12 -0.31 -0.43 10.82
N ALA A 13 -0.04 -0.76 9.56
CA ALA A 13 -1.05 -0.65 8.52
C ALA A 13 -2.26 -1.55 8.84
N ARG A 14 -2.00 -2.78 9.24
CA ARG A 14 -3.05 -3.75 9.58
C ARG A 14 -3.90 -3.27 10.75
N GLU A 15 -3.28 -2.76 11.81
CA GLU A 15 -4.00 -2.40 13.03
C GLU A 15 -4.75 -1.07 12.93
N TRP A 16 -4.22 -0.10 12.20
CA TRP A 16 -4.72 1.26 12.23
C TRP A 16 -5.14 1.82 10.89
N VAL A 17 -4.31 1.65 9.86
CA VAL A 17 -4.49 2.37 8.61
C VAL A 17 -5.59 1.76 7.75
N ILE A 18 -5.61 0.44 7.62
CA ILE A 18 -6.64 -0.24 6.83
C ILE A 18 -8.04 0.10 7.36
N GLY A 19 -8.22 0.02 8.68
CA GLY A 19 -9.48 0.35 9.30
C GLY A 19 -9.87 1.81 9.09
N ALA A 20 -8.91 2.74 9.22
CA ALA A 20 -9.16 4.15 9.02
C ALA A 20 -9.54 4.46 7.57
N ILE A 21 -8.88 3.84 6.61
CA ILE A 21 -9.22 4.00 5.19
C ILE A 21 -10.66 3.55 4.94
N ARG A 22 -11.02 2.39 5.44
CA ARG A 22 -12.36 1.82 5.26
C ARG A 22 -13.43 2.66 5.97
N ALA A 23 -13.12 3.18 7.14
CA ALA A 23 -14.05 4.00 7.90
C ALA A 23 -14.38 5.32 7.21
N THR A 24 -13.47 5.84 6.39
CA THR A 24 -13.70 7.09 5.64
C THR A 24 -14.25 6.84 4.23
N GLY A 25 -14.66 5.61 3.92
CA GLY A 25 -15.23 5.27 2.64
C GLY A 25 -14.22 4.87 1.56
N GLY A 26 -12.94 4.76 1.93
CA GLY A 26 -11.91 4.31 1.00
C GLY A 26 -11.86 2.80 0.89
N GLU A 27 -11.11 2.31 -0.08
CA GLU A 27 -10.90 0.89 -0.31
C GLU A 27 -9.42 0.59 -0.39
N VAL A 28 -8.98 -0.51 0.23
CA VAL A 28 -7.62 -1.01 0.09
C VAL A 28 -7.65 -2.12 -0.95
N VAL A 29 -7.09 -1.85 -2.12
CA VAL A 29 -7.22 -2.76 -3.27
C VAL A 29 -6.01 -3.65 -3.49
N SER A 30 -4.83 -3.26 -2.99
CA SER A 30 -3.60 -4.02 -3.23
C SER A 30 -2.60 -3.81 -2.10
N VAL A 31 -1.75 -4.81 -1.86
CA VAL A 31 -0.62 -4.70 -0.95
C VAL A 31 0.64 -5.22 -1.64
N MET A 32 1.73 -4.50 -1.50
CA MET A 32 3.03 -4.90 -2.03
C MET A 32 3.91 -5.43 -0.90
N SER A 33 4.45 -6.63 -1.10
CA SER A 33 5.43 -7.23 -0.20
C SER A 33 6.48 -7.92 -1.06
N THR A 34 7.75 -7.80 -0.68
CA THR A 34 8.82 -8.49 -1.40
C THR A 34 8.76 -10.00 -1.23
N ASN A 35 8.05 -10.48 -0.21
CA ASN A 35 7.78 -11.91 0.01
C ASN A 35 6.36 -12.20 -0.46
N ALA A 36 6.24 -12.97 -1.57
CA ALA A 36 4.95 -13.26 -2.20
C ALA A 36 3.98 -13.99 -1.27
N GLU A 37 4.49 -14.97 -0.51
CA GLU A 37 3.65 -15.74 0.42
C GLU A 37 3.12 -14.86 1.55
N ARG A 38 3.99 -14.06 2.15
CA ARG A 38 3.62 -13.12 3.21
C ARG A 38 2.59 -12.11 2.71
N GLY A 39 2.79 -11.61 1.50
CA GLY A 39 1.85 -10.66 0.88
C GLY A 39 0.48 -11.28 0.68
N ARG A 40 0.42 -12.51 0.19
CA ARG A 40 -0.85 -13.22 -0.01
C ARG A 40 -1.57 -13.46 1.32
N ASP A 41 -0.83 -13.92 2.33
CA ASP A 41 -1.42 -14.16 3.65
C ASP A 41 -1.95 -12.88 4.27
N TYR A 42 -1.20 -11.79 4.14
CA TYR A 42 -1.60 -10.48 4.62
C TYR A 42 -2.87 -9.99 3.91
N ALA A 43 -2.91 -10.11 2.59
CA ALA A 43 -4.06 -9.70 1.80
C ALA A 43 -5.30 -10.50 2.17
N GLN A 44 -5.16 -11.80 2.31
CA GLN A 44 -6.26 -12.69 2.68
C GLN A 44 -6.78 -12.38 4.09
N ALA A 45 -5.88 -12.17 5.03
CA ALA A 45 -6.24 -11.88 6.42
C ALA A 45 -6.94 -10.53 6.57
N ASN A 46 -6.67 -9.58 5.68
CA ASN A 46 -7.19 -8.21 5.76
C ASN A 46 -8.22 -7.87 4.67
N GLY A 47 -8.66 -8.86 3.90
CA GLY A 47 -9.68 -8.62 2.88
C GLY A 47 -9.22 -7.75 1.72
N ILE A 48 -7.94 -7.84 1.34
CA ILE A 48 -7.37 -7.09 0.23
C ILE A 48 -7.35 -7.98 -1.01
N ALA A 49 -7.85 -7.46 -2.14
CA ALA A 49 -8.06 -8.27 -3.34
C ALA A 49 -6.77 -8.72 -4.01
N LYS A 50 -5.72 -7.90 -3.97
CA LYS A 50 -4.47 -8.16 -4.68
C LYS A 50 -3.28 -8.13 -3.75
N SER A 51 -2.30 -9.00 -4.00
CA SER A 51 -0.97 -8.90 -3.41
C SER A 51 0.04 -8.93 -4.55
N VAL A 52 1.03 -8.04 -4.48
CA VAL A 52 2.05 -7.91 -5.53
C VAL A 52 3.44 -7.87 -4.88
N THR A 53 4.46 -8.11 -5.67
CA THR A 53 5.84 -8.18 -5.15
C THR A 53 6.74 -7.07 -5.69
N SER A 54 6.23 -6.25 -6.60
CA SER A 54 7.00 -5.20 -7.27
C SER A 54 6.36 -3.85 -7.05
N LEU A 55 7.19 -2.82 -6.87
CA LEU A 55 6.71 -1.45 -6.73
C LEU A 55 5.95 -1.00 -7.99
N GLU A 56 6.39 -1.41 -9.15
CA GLU A 56 5.73 -1.07 -10.42
C GLU A 56 4.30 -1.59 -10.49
N ASP A 57 4.03 -2.72 -9.84
CA ASP A 57 2.67 -3.27 -9.80
C ASP A 57 1.71 -2.40 -8.99
N ILE A 58 2.24 -1.55 -8.12
CA ILE A 58 1.45 -0.55 -7.41
C ILE A 58 1.40 0.77 -8.20
N THR A 59 2.56 1.29 -8.60
CA THR A 59 2.62 2.60 -9.26
C THR A 59 2.03 2.58 -10.66
N GLY A 60 2.08 1.45 -11.34
CA GLY A 60 1.49 1.29 -12.67
C GLY A 60 0.03 0.89 -12.68
N ASP A 61 -0.59 0.67 -11.53
CA ASP A 61 -1.99 0.25 -11.45
C ASP A 61 -2.91 1.48 -11.49
N ALA A 62 -3.61 1.64 -12.60
CA ALA A 62 -4.56 2.75 -12.78
C ALA A 62 -5.73 2.69 -11.80
N GLY A 63 -5.99 1.54 -11.19
CA GLY A 63 -7.02 1.37 -10.18
C GLY A 63 -6.62 1.83 -8.79
N ILE A 64 -5.40 2.36 -8.61
CA ILE A 64 -4.93 2.86 -7.33
C ILE A 64 -4.78 4.38 -7.41
N ASP A 65 -5.44 5.10 -6.51
CA ASP A 65 -5.42 6.56 -6.46
C ASP A 65 -4.39 7.10 -5.48
N ALA A 66 -4.13 6.34 -4.41
CA ALA A 66 -3.25 6.77 -3.33
C ALA A 66 -2.48 5.57 -2.78
N VAL A 67 -1.32 5.84 -2.19
CA VAL A 67 -0.51 4.79 -1.57
C VAL A 67 -0.16 5.17 -0.13
N TYR A 68 -0.10 4.14 0.73
CA TYR A 68 0.42 4.27 2.08
C TYR A 68 1.72 3.48 2.17
N ILE A 69 2.80 4.17 2.52
CA ILE A 69 4.14 3.58 2.56
C ILE A 69 4.55 3.32 4.00
N SER A 70 4.79 2.05 4.33
CA SER A 70 5.19 1.64 5.69
C SER A 70 6.45 0.78 5.69
N THR A 71 7.31 1.00 4.71
CA THR A 71 8.60 0.31 4.60
C THR A 71 9.68 1.04 5.41
N THR A 72 10.93 0.57 5.34
CA THR A 72 12.03 1.21 6.07
C THR A 72 12.33 2.60 5.52
N ASN A 73 12.96 3.44 6.35
CA ASN A 73 13.28 4.82 5.97
C ASN A 73 14.08 4.91 4.68
N GLU A 74 14.98 3.99 4.44
CA GLU A 74 15.82 3.98 3.25
C GLU A 74 15.00 3.84 1.97
N LEU A 75 13.88 3.14 2.07
CA LEU A 75 13.00 2.89 0.92
C LEU A 75 11.92 3.95 0.76
N HIS A 76 11.57 4.68 1.83
CA HIS A 76 10.47 5.65 1.80
C HIS A 76 10.62 6.69 0.70
N VAL A 77 11.78 7.32 0.61
CA VAL A 77 12.01 8.42 -0.33
C VAL A 77 11.86 7.95 -1.76
N GLU A 78 12.51 6.84 -2.10
CA GLU A 78 12.47 6.28 -3.45
C GLU A 78 11.04 5.89 -3.83
N GLN A 79 10.35 5.21 -2.93
CA GLN A 79 8.98 4.76 -3.17
C GLN A 79 8.00 5.93 -3.27
N ALA A 80 8.17 6.94 -2.41
CA ALA A 80 7.33 8.13 -2.45
C ALA A 80 7.50 8.89 -3.77
N ILE A 81 8.73 9.03 -4.24
CA ILE A 81 9.01 9.70 -5.51
C ILE A 81 8.37 8.93 -6.66
N ALA A 82 8.53 7.61 -6.68
CA ALA A 82 7.95 6.77 -7.74
C ALA A 82 6.43 6.90 -7.78
N ALA A 83 5.77 6.87 -6.63
CA ALA A 83 4.32 7.00 -6.56
C ALA A 83 3.85 8.38 -6.98
N ALA A 84 4.56 9.43 -6.56
CA ALA A 84 4.23 10.80 -6.94
C ALA A 84 4.37 11.01 -8.44
N LYS A 85 5.41 10.46 -9.05
CA LYS A 85 5.61 10.53 -10.50
C LYS A 85 4.51 9.81 -11.26
N ALA A 86 3.92 8.78 -10.66
CA ALA A 86 2.81 8.04 -11.24
C ALA A 86 1.46 8.74 -11.05
N GLY A 87 1.46 9.93 -10.43
CA GLY A 87 0.24 10.71 -10.22
C GLY A 87 -0.59 10.27 -9.02
N LYS A 88 -0.02 9.51 -8.10
CA LYS A 88 -0.74 9.01 -6.94
C LYS A 88 -0.49 9.91 -5.73
N HIS A 89 -1.50 10.03 -4.87
CA HIS A 89 -1.32 10.66 -3.57
C HIS A 89 -0.49 9.75 -2.67
N VAL A 90 0.37 10.33 -1.84
CA VAL A 90 1.31 9.56 -1.04
C VAL A 90 1.15 9.92 0.44
N LEU A 91 0.99 8.89 1.26
CA LEU A 91 1.04 9.00 2.71
C LEU A 91 2.13 8.07 3.21
N CYS A 92 3.13 8.63 3.88
CA CYS A 92 4.26 7.85 4.41
C CYS A 92 4.15 7.72 5.92
N GLU A 93 4.53 6.54 6.44
CA GLU A 93 4.70 6.35 7.87
C GLU A 93 5.91 7.17 8.32
N LYS A 94 5.81 7.75 9.50
CA LYS A 94 6.93 8.50 10.08
C LYS A 94 7.97 7.55 10.66
N PRO A 95 9.25 7.92 10.55
CA PRO A 95 10.31 7.11 11.12
C PRO A 95 10.23 7.04 12.65
#